data_d6abed59e91a552dc4f2669e665fb190
#
_entry.id   d6abed59e91a552dc4f2669e665fb190
#
_cell.length_a   1.000
_cell.length_b   1.000
_cell.length_c   1.000
_cell.angle_alpha   90.00
_cell.angle_beta   90.00
_cell.angle_gamma   90.00
#
_symmetry.space_group_name_H-M   'P 1'
#
loop_
_entity.id
_entity.type
_entity.pdbx_description
1 polymer ?
#
loop_
_entity_poly.entity_id
_entity_poly.type
_entity_poly.pdbx_seq_one_letter_code
_entity_poly.pdbx_strand_id
1 'polypeptide(L)'
;MEDPAMTAELTKQDAGAVERTDTQRFFALEQLTDQAQTISLFADALPVYREQTGEKLDAEEKAQAFEIYKVLEQQRNALVTLIHATRPFLLELEHPLAGTAEILAAQVAAFQLMTKDYSKLTAALKRFAGSLPTNQTTNASVIGRLMNNVRMGYYPTDPDHVTLITRGIAFPSGITTNLLDPCCGTGVALRRMATGNNCFCYGVELDRSRAEQAQAQLHRVGFGSFFGAHISFGAFHVVFLNPPYLSVLSENGGRSRDEKRFLLESLPLLTRGGLMVYIVPYYRLTEDICRVFCDNFEDVSIHRFMDGEFKKFKQVAVMGLRRQRTDNETEAERLCKAASHPEQLPTLDKLEAGRYALPASALKVENFRGAEFNEDELARQLKASSSFERILARSKLDSEVKRPPLPLSISQVGLIGGSGLINGLMECDYPHIIKGRIIKERRSMSEEHRSEGGRLISTEYRDTISNRMIFNLLTPNGFRSLA
;
A
#
# COMPACT_ATOMS: atom_id res chain seq x y z
N MET A 1 3.14 -19.90 40.63
CA MET A 1 4.12 -19.27 39.74
C MET A 1 3.61 -19.58 38.34
N GLU A 2 2.86 -18.63 37.77
CA GLU A 2 2.34 -18.76 36.39
C GLU A 2 3.49 -18.56 35.41
N ASP A 3 3.52 -19.39 34.39
CA ASP A 3 4.56 -19.39 33.37
C ASP A 3 4.51 -18.09 32.54
N PRO A 4 5.57 -17.26 32.53
CA PRO A 4 5.58 -16.01 31.80
C PRO A 4 5.41 -16.17 30.27
N ALA A 5 5.61 -17.37 29.71
CA ALA A 5 5.37 -17.68 28.32
C ALA A 5 3.87 -17.77 27.98
N MET A 6 3.07 -18.32 28.91
CA MET A 6 1.61 -18.46 28.73
C MET A 6 0.89 -17.12 28.84
N THR A 7 1.37 -16.22 29.70
CA THR A 7 0.83 -14.85 29.83
C THR A 7 1.15 -13.99 28.61
N ALA A 8 2.31 -14.21 28.00
CA ALA A 8 2.72 -13.51 26.77
C ALA A 8 1.96 -13.98 25.52
N GLU A 9 1.52 -15.25 25.46
CA GLU A 9 0.67 -15.76 24.38
C GLU A 9 -0.77 -15.27 24.49
N LEU A 10 -1.34 -15.23 25.70
CA LEU A 10 -2.70 -14.69 25.94
C LEU A 10 -2.78 -13.20 25.59
N THR A 11 -1.80 -12.39 25.98
CA THR A 11 -1.77 -10.95 25.63
C THR A 11 -1.57 -10.71 24.13
N LYS A 12 -0.90 -11.59 23.40
CA LYS A 12 -0.74 -11.50 21.93
C LYS A 12 -2.01 -11.88 21.16
N GLN A 13 -2.77 -12.88 21.68
CA GLN A 13 -4.07 -13.24 21.10
C GLN A 13 -5.11 -12.14 21.30
N ASP A 14 -5.16 -11.51 22.48
CA ASP A 14 -6.07 -10.42 22.79
C ASP A 14 -5.75 -9.16 21.97
N ALA A 15 -4.47 -8.82 21.77
CA ALA A 15 -4.06 -7.69 20.95
C ALA A 15 -4.48 -7.88 19.48
N GLY A 16 -4.30 -9.08 18.92
CA GLY A 16 -4.72 -9.40 17.56
C GLY A 16 -6.24 -9.40 17.39
N ALA A 17 -7.00 -9.80 18.40
CA ALA A 17 -8.46 -9.76 18.39
C ALA A 17 -9.00 -8.32 18.45
N VAL A 18 -8.40 -7.46 19.28
CA VAL A 18 -8.74 -6.02 19.36
C VAL A 18 -8.43 -5.31 18.04
N GLU A 19 -7.29 -5.59 17.42
CA GLU A 19 -6.87 -4.99 16.15
C GLU A 19 -7.81 -5.40 14.99
N ARG A 20 -8.26 -6.66 14.93
CA ARG A 20 -9.28 -7.13 13.98
C ARG A 20 -10.62 -6.43 14.17
N THR A 21 -11.07 -6.24 15.38
CA THR A 21 -12.34 -5.57 15.71
C THR A 21 -12.30 -4.11 15.27
N ASP A 22 -11.21 -3.40 15.50
CA ASP A 22 -11.04 -2.01 15.08
C ASP A 22 -11.00 -1.89 13.54
N THR A 23 -10.36 -2.82 12.86
CA THR A 23 -10.35 -2.90 11.38
C THR A 23 -11.75 -3.12 10.80
N GLN A 24 -12.54 -4.02 11.41
CA GLN A 24 -13.92 -4.28 10.99
C GLN A 24 -14.80 -3.03 11.15
N ARG A 25 -14.68 -2.35 12.29
CA ARG A 25 -15.41 -1.10 12.56
C ARG A 25 -15.04 0.02 11.58
N PHE A 26 -13.76 0.16 11.25
CA PHE A 26 -13.34 1.14 10.26
C PHE A 26 -13.90 0.83 8.88
N PHE A 27 -13.83 -0.43 8.43
CA PHE A 27 -14.42 -0.87 7.17
C PHE A 27 -15.93 -0.63 7.13
N ALA A 28 -16.63 -0.91 8.22
CA ALA A 28 -18.07 -0.63 8.33
C ALA A 28 -18.37 0.87 8.16
N LEU A 29 -17.57 1.76 8.75
CA LEU A 29 -17.69 3.22 8.59
C LEU A 29 -17.44 3.67 7.15
N GLU A 30 -16.45 3.10 6.47
CA GLU A 30 -16.15 3.40 5.06
C GLU A 30 -17.32 3.00 4.15
N GLN A 31 -17.84 1.78 4.33
CA GLN A 31 -18.98 1.30 3.57
C GLN A 31 -20.26 2.13 3.82
N LEU A 32 -20.53 2.49 5.07
CA LEU A 32 -21.66 3.36 5.40
C LEU A 32 -21.49 4.77 4.84
N THR A 33 -20.27 5.28 4.72
CA THR A 33 -20.00 6.58 4.08
C THR A 33 -20.38 6.54 2.59
N ASP A 34 -19.95 5.51 1.86
CA ASP A 34 -20.27 5.33 0.44
C ASP A 34 -21.78 5.14 0.23
N GLN A 35 -22.43 4.33 1.10
CA GLN A 35 -23.86 4.08 1.05
C GLN A 35 -24.68 5.33 1.37
N ALA A 36 -24.28 6.13 2.37
CA ALA A 36 -24.93 7.39 2.71
C ALA A 36 -24.91 8.37 1.53
N GLN A 37 -23.78 8.48 0.85
CA GLN A 37 -23.64 9.33 -0.33
C GLN A 37 -24.56 8.87 -1.46
N THR A 38 -24.60 7.56 -1.73
CA THR A 38 -25.44 6.97 -2.79
C THR A 38 -26.92 7.17 -2.49
N ILE A 39 -27.37 6.95 -1.25
CA ILE A 39 -28.76 7.18 -0.82
C ILE A 39 -29.14 8.66 -0.96
N SER A 40 -28.23 9.58 -0.62
CA SER A 40 -28.47 11.01 -0.75
C SER A 40 -28.61 11.44 -2.21
N LEU A 41 -27.74 10.97 -3.11
CA LEU A 41 -27.83 11.23 -4.55
C LEU A 41 -29.13 10.71 -5.15
N PHE A 42 -29.56 9.52 -4.71
CA PHE A 42 -30.86 8.97 -5.14
C PHE A 42 -32.02 9.84 -4.66
N ALA A 43 -32.00 10.30 -3.40
CA ALA A 43 -33.01 11.18 -2.85
C ALA A 43 -33.12 12.52 -3.61
N ASP A 44 -32.00 13.02 -4.12
CA ASP A 44 -31.96 14.24 -4.93
C ASP A 44 -32.51 14.04 -6.36
N ALA A 45 -32.33 12.83 -6.91
CA ALA A 45 -32.82 12.48 -8.25
C ALA A 45 -34.34 12.23 -8.32
N LEU A 46 -34.99 11.80 -7.22
CA LEU A 46 -36.40 11.46 -7.19
C LEU A 46 -37.34 12.60 -7.67
N PRO A 47 -37.19 13.87 -7.25
CA PRO A 47 -38.01 14.96 -7.72
C PRO A 47 -37.93 15.20 -9.23
N VAL A 48 -36.72 15.09 -9.79
CA VAL A 48 -36.47 15.26 -11.23
C VAL A 48 -37.25 14.23 -12.05
N TYR A 49 -37.18 12.97 -11.65
CA TYR A 49 -37.97 11.90 -12.32
C TYR A 49 -39.45 12.15 -12.24
N ARG A 50 -39.96 12.74 -11.15
CA ARG A 50 -41.40 13.03 -10.99
C ARG A 50 -41.86 14.16 -11.91
N GLU A 51 -41.04 15.20 -12.11
CA GLU A 51 -41.33 16.29 -13.02
C GLU A 51 -41.48 15.80 -14.47
N GLN A 52 -40.68 14.79 -14.86
CA GLN A 52 -40.74 14.17 -16.19
C GLN A 52 -42.00 13.31 -16.45
N THR A 53 -42.74 12.94 -15.40
CA THR A 53 -43.95 12.10 -15.49
C THR A 53 -45.26 12.86 -15.30
N GLY A 54 -45.32 14.19 -15.63
CA GLY A 54 -46.46 15.10 -15.40
C GLY A 54 -47.87 14.67 -15.87
N GLU A 55 -48.90 15.44 -15.49
CA GLU A 55 -50.31 15.01 -15.50
C GLU A 55 -51.03 15.02 -16.87
N LYS A 56 -50.48 15.63 -17.92
CA LYS A 56 -51.13 15.67 -19.25
C LYS A 56 -50.13 15.24 -20.31
N LEU A 57 -50.15 13.98 -20.63
CA LEU A 57 -49.27 13.38 -21.61
C LEU A 57 -50.06 12.93 -22.84
N ASP A 58 -49.55 13.19 -24.02
CA ASP A 58 -50.04 12.58 -25.27
C ASP A 58 -49.60 11.10 -25.37
N ALA A 59 -49.87 10.43 -26.50
CA ALA A 59 -49.62 8.99 -26.65
C ALA A 59 -48.11 8.67 -26.65
N GLU A 60 -47.29 9.56 -27.18
CA GLU A 60 -45.82 9.39 -27.29
C GLU A 60 -45.15 9.70 -25.95
N GLU A 61 -45.59 10.75 -25.26
CA GLU A 61 -45.20 11.11 -23.91
C GLU A 61 -45.59 10.05 -22.87
N LYS A 62 -46.77 9.36 -23.07
CA LYS A 62 -47.14 8.23 -22.22
C LYS A 62 -46.22 7.02 -22.37
N ALA A 63 -45.72 6.75 -23.58
CA ALA A 63 -44.72 5.69 -23.80
C ALA A 63 -43.41 6.03 -23.11
N GLN A 64 -42.94 7.27 -23.20
CA GLN A 64 -41.72 7.73 -22.47
C GLN A 64 -41.92 7.68 -20.95
N ALA A 65 -43.07 8.13 -20.45
CA ALA A 65 -43.44 8.05 -19.04
C ALA A 65 -43.42 6.61 -18.49
N PHE A 66 -43.85 5.65 -19.32
CA PHE A 66 -43.80 4.24 -18.95
C PHE A 66 -42.40 3.69 -18.85
N GLU A 67 -41.46 4.08 -19.74
CA GLU A 67 -40.06 3.72 -19.62
C GLU A 67 -39.39 4.39 -18.38
N ILE A 68 -39.72 5.64 -18.11
CA ILE A 68 -39.27 6.32 -16.89
C ILE A 68 -39.78 5.60 -15.63
N TYR A 69 -41.05 5.13 -15.65
CA TYR A 69 -41.62 4.36 -14.56
C TYR A 69 -40.86 3.06 -14.30
N LYS A 70 -40.51 2.31 -15.36
CA LYS A 70 -39.67 1.10 -15.23
C LYS A 70 -38.30 1.40 -14.61
N VAL A 71 -37.68 2.49 -15.04
CA VAL A 71 -36.39 2.93 -14.47
C VAL A 71 -36.57 3.26 -12.98
N LEU A 72 -37.59 4.00 -12.60
CA LEU A 72 -37.91 4.31 -11.21
C LEU A 72 -38.15 3.05 -10.36
N GLU A 73 -38.84 2.07 -10.91
CA GLU A 73 -39.09 0.80 -10.23
C GLU A 73 -37.81 0.02 -9.99
N GLN A 74 -36.92 -0.04 -10.99
CA GLN A 74 -35.60 -0.65 -10.85
C GLN A 74 -34.73 0.09 -9.80
N GLN A 75 -34.76 1.42 -9.84
CA GLN A 75 -34.04 2.27 -8.87
C GLN A 75 -34.58 2.11 -7.45
N ARG A 76 -35.90 2.02 -7.28
CA ARG A 76 -36.52 1.72 -5.98
C ARG A 76 -36.04 0.38 -5.42
N ASN A 77 -36.03 -0.66 -6.24
CA ASN A 77 -35.59 -1.98 -5.82
C ASN A 77 -34.09 -2.00 -5.46
N ALA A 78 -33.27 -1.31 -6.26
CA ALA A 78 -31.86 -1.11 -5.96
C ALA A 78 -31.64 -0.37 -4.63
N LEU A 79 -32.44 0.67 -4.37
CA LEU A 79 -32.38 1.44 -3.13
C LEU A 79 -32.80 0.60 -1.92
N VAL A 80 -33.84 -0.23 -2.04
CA VAL A 80 -34.24 -1.18 -0.98
C VAL A 80 -33.07 -2.11 -0.64
N THR A 81 -32.43 -2.68 -1.66
CA THR A 81 -31.26 -3.54 -1.49
C THR A 81 -30.09 -2.78 -0.82
N LEU A 82 -29.85 -1.55 -1.22
CA LEU A 82 -28.79 -0.70 -0.65
C LEU A 82 -29.07 -0.38 0.82
N ILE A 83 -30.31 -0.03 1.18
CA ILE A 83 -30.69 0.24 2.58
C ILE A 83 -30.53 -1.03 3.43
N HIS A 84 -30.95 -2.19 2.94
CA HIS A 84 -30.71 -3.46 3.62
C HIS A 84 -29.21 -3.75 3.80
N ALA A 85 -28.39 -3.41 2.81
CA ALA A 85 -26.94 -3.59 2.88
C ALA A 85 -26.25 -2.70 3.94
N THR A 86 -26.91 -1.63 4.45
CA THR A 86 -26.36 -0.83 5.58
C THR A 86 -26.46 -1.58 6.90
N ARG A 87 -27.45 -2.46 7.06
CA ARG A 87 -27.75 -3.11 8.34
C ARG A 87 -26.61 -3.93 8.94
N PRO A 88 -25.91 -4.81 8.20
CA PRO A 88 -24.78 -5.57 8.76
C PRO A 88 -23.67 -4.65 9.32
N PHE A 89 -23.38 -3.54 8.65
CA PHE A 89 -22.36 -2.59 9.11
C PHE A 89 -22.83 -1.80 10.33
N LEU A 90 -24.12 -1.44 10.41
CA LEU A 90 -24.70 -0.79 11.59
C LEU A 90 -24.69 -1.73 12.82
N LEU A 91 -24.92 -3.04 12.60
CA LEU A 91 -24.81 -4.05 13.67
C LEU A 91 -23.36 -4.22 14.13
N GLU A 92 -22.39 -4.19 13.22
CA GLU A 92 -20.96 -4.25 13.54
C GLU A 92 -20.51 -3.06 14.43
N LEU A 93 -21.12 -1.88 14.18
CA LEU A 93 -20.89 -0.66 14.97
C LEU A 93 -21.78 -0.57 16.22
N GLU A 94 -22.64 -1.56 16.49
CA GLU A 94 -23.63 -1.53 17.57
C GLU A 94 -24.54 -0.27 17.52
N HIS A 95 -24.84 0.20 16.30
CA HIS A 95 -25.53 1.46 16.09
C HIS A 95 -27.06 1.28 16.09
N PRO A 96 -27.82 2.15 16.79
CA PRO A 96 -29.27 2.00 16.94
C PRO A 96 -30.05 2.09 15.63
N LEU A 97 -29.50 2.65 14.56
CA LEU A 97 -30.12 2.74 13.24
C LEU A 97 -30.28 1.38 12.54
N ALA A 98 -29.70 0.29 13.04
CA ALA A 98 -29.83 -1.03 12.42
C ALA A 98 -31.30 -1.49 12.26
N GLY A 99 -32.15 -1.19 13.28
CA GLY A 99 -33.59 -1.42 13.21
C GLY A 99 -34.33 -0.44 12.28
N THR A 100 -33.88 0.82 12.25
CA THR A 100 -34.45 1.86 11.38
C THR A 100 -34.23 1.56 9.89
N ALA A 101 -33.08 0.99 9.54
CA ALA A 101 -32.77 0.58 8.17
C ALA A 101 -33.80 -0.42 7.62
N GLU A 102 -34.20 -1.39 8.43
CA GLU A 102 -35.18 -2.40 8.02
C GLU A 102 -36.59 -1.78 7.82
N ILE A 103 -37.01 -0.91 8.73
CA ILE A 103 -38.28 -0.18 8.62
C ILE A 103 -38.30 0.71 7.39
N LEU A 104 -37.22 1.46 7.15
CA LEU A 104 -37.11 2.35 6.00
C LEU A 104 -37.10 1.56 4.69
N ALA A 105 -36.40 0.44 4.61
CA ALA A 105 -36.40 -0.43 3.43
C ALA A 105 -37.82 -0.94 3.11
N ALA A 106 -38.59 -1.36 4.13
CA ALA A 106 -39.99 -1.77 3.96
C ALA A 106 -40.85 -0.59 3.50
N GLN A 107 -40.67 0.62 4.02
CA GLN A 107 -41.40 1.81 3.59
C GLN A 107 -41.10 2.17 2.13
N VAL A 108 -39.82 2.10 1.72
CA VAL A 108 -39.42 2.34 0.33
C VAL A 108 -39.98 1.28 -0.60
N ALA A 109 -39.97 0.01 -0.22
CA ALA A 109 -40.56 -1.08 -0.99
C ALA A 109 -42.09 -0.92 -1.19
N ALA A 110 -42.78 -0.47 -0.17
CA ALA A 110 -44.24 -0.24 -0.20
C ALA A 110 -44.62 1.11 -0.85
N PHE A 111 -43.67 1.96 -1.17
CA PHE A 111 -43.97 3.29 -1.71
C PHE A 111 -44.55 3.23 -3.12
N GLN A 112 -45.67 3.92 -3.32
CA GLN A 112 -46.34 3.98 -4.61
C GLN A 112 -45.69 5.05 -5.50
N LEU A 113 -45.01 4.62 -6.56
CA LEU A 113 -44.27 5.49 -7.48
C LEU A 113 -45.16 6.48 -8.27
N MET A 114 -46.47 6.21 -8.39
CA MET A 114 -47.40 7.08 -9.09
C MET A 114 -48.02 8.16 -8.21
N THR A 115 -47.53 8.36 -6.98
CA THR A 115 -48.01 9.44 -6.11
C THR A 115 -47.56 10.82 -6.62
N LYS A 116 -48.35 11.86 -6.30
CA LYS A 116 -48.06 13.25 -6.70
C LYS A 116 -46.93 13.89 -5.89
N ASP A 117 -46.58 13.35 -4.72
CA ASP A 117 -45.64 13.96 -3.79
C ASP A 117 -44.61 12.96 -3.24
N TYR A 118 -43.35 13.19 -3.55
CA TYR A 118 -42.21 12.44 -3.06
C TYR A 118 -41.52 13.09 -1.86
N SER A 119 -42.01 14.25 -1.39
CA SER A 119 -41.28 15.04 -0.36
C SER A 119 -41.04 14.25 0.93
N LYS A 120 -42.02 13.45 1.37
CA LYS A 120 -41.88 12.62 2.58
C LYS A 120 -40.82 11.53 2.40
N LEU A 121 -40.80 10.86 1.23
CA LEU A 121 -39.79 9.83 0.93
C LEU A 121 -38.41 10.45 0.86
N THR A 122 -38.27 11.53 0.10
CA THR A 122 -36.98 12.26 -0.03
C THR A 122 -36.48 12.74 1.33
N ALA A 123 -37.34 13.30 2.18
CA ALA A 123 -36.97 13.73 3.52
C ALA A 123 -36.57 12.56 4.41
N ALA A 124 -37.25 11.42 4.33
CA ALA A 124 -36.91 10.21 5.09
C ALA A 124 -35.54 9.64 4.67
N LEU A 125 -35.28 9.56 3.36
CA LEU A 125 -34.00 9.10 2.82
C LEU A 125 -32.83 10.03 3.21
N LYS A 126 -33.01 11.34 3.06
CA LYS A 126 -31.98 12.34 3.46
C LYS A 126 -31.70 12.30 4.97
N ARG A 127 -32.76 12.16 5.80
CA ARG A 127 -32.61 12.00 7.25
C ARG A 127 -31.84 10.75 7.59
N PHE A 128 -32.18 9.63 6.98
CA PHE A 128 -31.49 8.36 7.21
C PHE A 128 -30.03 8.44 6.77
N ALA A 129 -29.75 8.91 5.54
CA ALA A 129 -28.38 9.08 5.03
C ALA A 129 -27.55 10.01 5.93
N GLY A 130 -28.12 11.14 6.36
CA GLY A 130 -27.44 12.10 7.24
C GLY A 130 -27.26 11.61 8.69
N SER A 131 -27.99 10.57 9.10
CA SER A 131 -27.87 9.97 10.44
C SER A 131 -26.98 8.74 10.45
N LEU A 132 -26.55 8.23 9.30
CA LEU A 132 -25.60 7.12 9.25
C LEU A 132 -24.27 7.52 9.86
N PRO A 133 -23.64 6.65 10.67
CA PRO A 133 -22.28 6.89 11.16
C PRO A 133 -21.32 6.83 9.96
N THR A 134 -20.71 7.94 9.67
CA THR A 134 -19.74 8.09 8.57
C THR A 134 -18.42 8.58 9.12
N ASN A 135 -17.36 8.54 8.31
CA ASN A 135 -16.07 9.11 8.68
C ASN A 135 -16.16 10.61 9.02
N GLN A 136 -17.20 11.31 8.55
CA GLN A 136 -17.43 12.73 8.84
C GLN A 136 -18.23 12.98 10.10
N THR A 137 -19.14 12.07 10.47
CA THR A 137 -20.06 12.23 11.62
C THR A 137 -19.57 11.53 12.89
N THR A 138 -18.62 10.61 12.78
CA THR A 138 -18.07 9.88 13.91
C THR A 138 -17.08 10.76 14.68
N ASN A 139 -17.06 10.63 16.02
CA ASN A 139 -16.18 11.41 16.89
C ASN A 139 -14.70 11.26 16.46
N ALA A 140 -14.04 12.40 16.25
CA ALA A 140 -12.64 12.47 15.77
C ALA A 140 -11.66 11.65 16.64
N SER A 141 -11.91 11.49 17.95
CA SER A 141 -11.08 10.66 18.83
C SER A 141 -11.24 9.16 18.57
N VAL A 142 -12.45 8.72 18.20
CA VAL A 142 -12.74 7.32 17.83
C VAL A 142 -12.13 7.04 16.46
N ILE A 143 -12.36 7.93 15.50
CA ILE A 143 -11.72 7.85 14.17
C ILE A 143 -10.20 7.87 14.30
N GLY A 144 -9.65 8.76 15.12
CA GLY A 144 -8.20 8.85 15.36
C GLY A 144 -7.62 7.55 15.92
N ARG A 145 -8.33 6.88 16.85
CA ARG A 145 -7.91 5.58 17.39
C ARG A 145 -8.02 4.47 16.32
N LEU A 146 -9.15 4.40 15.63
CA LEU A 146 -9.36 3.45 14.55
C LEU A 146 -8.34 3.67 13.41
N MET A 147 -8.09 4.94 13.05
CA MET A 147 -7.09 5.29 12.03
C MET A 147 -5.65 5.05 12.51
N ASN A 148 -5.33 5.11 13.80
CA ASN A 148 -3.99 4.73 14.26
C ASN A 148 -3.74 3.23 14.09
N ASN A 149 -4.74 2.39 14.29
CA ASN A 149 -4.63 0.95 14.11
C ASN A 149 -4.76 0.53 12.64
N VAL A 150 -5.56 1.26 11.84
CA VAL A 150 -5.85 0.99 10.42
C VAL A 150 -5.18 2.00 9.49
N ARG A 151 -4.41 2.94 10.03
CA ARG A 151 -3.88 4.15 9.37
C ARG A 151 -3.09 3.93 8.08
N MET A 152 -2.95 2.71 7.64
CA MET A 152 -2.30 2.36 6.38
C MET A 152 -3.01 1.19 5.70
N GLY A 153 -4.33 1.05 5.91
CA GLY A 153 -5.12 0.01 5.26
C GLY A 153 -4.69 -1.41 5.64
N TYR A 154 -4.18 -1.60 6.86
CA TYR A 154 -3.75 -2.91 7.32
C TYR A 154 -4.95 -3.81 7.61
N TYR A 155 -5.09 -4.87 6.81
CA TYR A 155 -6.09 -5.92 6.96
C TYR A 155 -5.36 -7.25 7.14
N PRO A 156 -5.17 -7.72 8.38
CA PRO A 156 -4.46 -8.97 8.63
C PRO A 156 -5.21 -10.13 7.99
N THR A 157 -4.50 -10.91 7.18
CA THR A 157 -5.07 -12.12 6.59
C THR A 157 -5.28 -13.16 7.67
N ASP A 158 -6.46 -13.76 7.71
CA ASP A 158 -6.78 -14.81 8.67
C ASP A 158 -5.83 -16.01 8.52
N PRO A 159 -5.24 -16.53 9.62
CA PRO A 159 -4.26 -17.61 9.57
C PRO A 159 -4.77 -18.94 8.95
N ASP A 160 -6.06 -19.24 9.11
CA ASP A 160 -6.63 -20.46 8.54
C ASP A 160 -6.73 -20.36 7.02
N HIS A 161 -7.07 -19.18 6.49
CA HIS A 161 -7.06 -18.94 5.04
C HIS A 161 -5.64 -18.97 4.46
N VAL A 162 -4.64 -18.47 5.19
CA VAL A 162 -3.23 -18.62 4.78
C VAL A 162 -2.85 -20.10 4.71
N THR A 163 -3.32 -20.92 5.64
CA THR A 163 -3.08 -22.38 5.62
C THR A 163 -3.72 -23.04 4.39
N LEU A 164 -4.95 -22.66 4.04
CA LEU A 164 -5.63 -23.17 2.85
C LEU A 164 -4.91 -22.76 1.55
N ILE A 165 -4.44 -21.52 1.47
CA ILE A 165 -3.62 -21.05 0.35
C ILE A 165 -2.32 -21.84 0.26
N THR A 166 -1.62 -22.03 1.39
CA THR A 166 -0.34 -22.74 1.46
C THR A 166 -0.48 -24.20 1.01
N ARG A 167 -1.60 -24.86 1.33
CA ARG A 167 -1.89 -26.22 0.85
C ARG A 167 -1.89 -26.32 -0.68
N GLY A 168 -2.30 -25.25 -1.37
CA GLY A 168 -2.28 -25.18 -2.84
C GLY A 168 -0.88 -25.06 -3.45
N ILE A 169 0.16 -24.90 -2.65
CA ILE A 169 1.54 -24.69 -3.11
C ILE A 169 2.36 -25.96 -2.96
N ALA A 170 2.99 -26.41 -4.04
CA ALA A 170 4.00 -27.47 -4.01
C ALA A 170 5.40 -26.84 -3.90
N PHE A 171 5.94 -26.85 -2.69
CA PHE A 171 7.30 -26.35 -2.41
C PHE A 171 8.35 -27.34 -2.91
N PRO A 172 9.39 -26.88 -3.62
CA PRO A 172 10.46 -27.76 -4.07
C PRO A 172 11.31 -28.26 -2.91
N SER A 173 11.73 -29.51 -2.99
CA SER A 173 12.67 -30.10 -2.02
C SER A 173 14.11 -29.71 -2.34
N GLY A 174 14.95 -29.61 -1.31
CA GLY A 174 16.40 -29.44 -1.47
C GLY A 174 16.89 -28.01 -1.71
N ILE A 175 15.99 -27.04 -1.87
CA ILE A 175 16.34 -25.62 -1.98
C ILE A 175 15.61 -24.78 -0.94
N THR A 176 16.12 -23.58 -0.69
CA THR A 176 15.41 -22.59 0.12
C THR A 176 14.50 -21.74 -0.78
N THR A 177 13.23 -21.70 -0.46
CA THR A 177 12.21 -20.92 -1.19
C THR A 177 12.14 -19.51 -0.62
N ASN A 178 12.38 -18.48 -1.45
CA ASN A 178 12.25 -17.10 -1.03
C ASN A 178 10.80 -16.64 -1.16
N LEU A 179 10.21 -16.19 -0.05
CA LEU A 179 8.86 -15.64 0.04
C LEU A 179 8.95 -14.14 0.31
N LEU A 180 8.12 -13.34 -0.35
CA LEU A 180 8.03 -11.89 -0.16
C LEU A 180 6.59 -11.48 0.16
N ASP A 181 6.44 -10.61 1.15
CA ASP A 181 5.21 -9.84 1.38
C ASP A 181 5.55 -8.35 1.36
N PRO A 182 5.11 -7.60 0.31
CA PRO A 182 5.36 -6.16 0.17
C PRO A 182 4.65 -5.27 1.19
N CYS A 183 3.70 -5.82 1.96
CA CYS A 183 2.91 -5.11 2.97
C CYS A 183 2.62 -6.04 4.16
N CYS A 184 3.71 -6.56 4.76
CA CYS A 184 3.68 -7.75 5.61
C CYS A 184 2.98 -7.57 6.97
N GLY A 185 2.61 -6.34 7.36
CA GLY A 185 2.05 -6.09 8.67
C GLY A 185 2.97 -6.60 9.79
N THR A 186 2.42 -7.42 10.68
CA THR A 186 3.17 -8.06 11.75
C THR A 186 3.97 -9.31 11.33
N GLY A 187 3.90 -9.69 10.03
CA GLY A 187 4.63 -10.83 9.47
C GLY A 187 3.98 -12.20 9.71
N VAL A 188 2.88 -12.27 10.45
CA VAL A 188 2.24 -13.54 10.86
C VAL A 188 1.78 -14.37 9.66
N ALA A 189 1.17 -13.74 8.64
CA ALA A 189 0.68 -14.43 7.45
C ALA A 189 1.83 -15.15 6.70
N LEU A 190 2.91 -14.44 6.41
CA LEU A 190 4.05 -14.99 5.69
C LEU A 190 4.78 -16.05 6.53
N ARG A 191 4.89 -15.83 7.85
CA ARG A 191 5.44 -16.84 8.77
C ARG A 191 4.60 -18.13 8.76
N ARG A 192 3.27 -17.99 8.76
CA ARG A 192 2.36 -19.14 8.70
C ARG A 192 2.55 -19.94 7.41
N MET A 193 2.67 -19.25 6.26
CA MET A 193 2.93 -19.89 4.96
C MET A 193 4.26 -20.67 4.94
N ALA A 194 5.28 -20.14 5.61
CA ALA A 194 6.60 -20.79 5.69
C ALA A 194 6.65 -21.99 6.62
N THR A 195 5.65 -22.19 7.49
CA THR A 195 5.68 -23.25 8.52
C THR A 195 5.71 -24.64 7.87
N GLY A 196 6.69 -25.46 8.25
CA GLY A 196 6.88 -26.81 7.70
C GLY A 196 7.62 -26.88 6.36
N ASN A 197 8.01 -25.71 5.80
CA ASN A 197 8.71 -25.62 4.52
C ASN A 197 10.08 -24.94 4.69
N ASN A 198 11.05 -25.28 3.83
CA ASN A 198 12.37 -24.63 3.82
C ASN A 198 12.24 -23.26 3.11
N CYS A 199 11.84 -22.23 3.87
CA CYS A 199 11.56 -20.90 3.33
C CYS A 199 12.41 -19.83 4.00
N PHE A 200 12.76 -18.82 3.22
CA PHE A 200 13.33 -17.57 3.71
C PHE A 200 12.32 -16.44 3.44
N CYS A 201 11.86 -15.78 4.50
CA CYS A 201 10.77 -14.84 4.47
C CYS A 201 11.28 -13.40 4.51
N TYR A 202 10.82 -12.60 3.55
CA TYR A 202 11.11 -11.18 3.42
C TYR A 202 9.81 -10.39 3.52
N GLY A 203 9.79 -9.32 4.30
CA GLY A 203 8.62 -8.45 4.44
C GLY A 203 8.99 -6.98 4.32
N VAL A 204 8.09 -6.16 3.78
CA VAL A 204 8.20 -4.70 3.85
C VAL A 204 6.98 -4.19 4.61
N GLU A 205 7.21 -3.28 5.55
CA GLU A 205 6.13 -2.68 6.34
C GLU A 205 6.36 -1.19 6.54
N LEU A 206 5.31 -0.42 6.34
CA LEU A 206 5.34 1.03 6.42
C LEU A 206 5.23 1.54 7.85
N ASP A 207 4.46 0.87 8.70
CA ASP A 207 4.30 1.21 10.09
C ASP A 207 5.45 0.65 10.94
N ARG A 208 6.06 1.52 11.75
CA ARG A 208 7.24 1.19 12.54
C ARG A 208 6.97 0.09 13.58
N SER A 209 5.84 0.19 14.28
CA SER A 209 5.50 -0.77 15.33
C SER A 209 5.25 -2.17 14.76
N ARG A 210 4.55 -2.25 13.62
CA ARG A 210 4.33 -3.53 12.94
C ARG A 210 5.61 -4.06 12.32
N ALA A 211 6.48 -3.20 11.76
CA ALA A 211 7.78 -3.62 11.24
C ALA A 211 8.67 -4.24 12.32
N GLU A 212 8.69 -3.66 13.53
CA GLU A 212 9.41 -4.21 14.69
C GLU A 212 8.85 -5.59 15.11
N GLN A 213 7.52 -5.76 15.11
CA GLN A 213 6.89 -7.06 15.35
C GLN A 213 7.22 -8.07 14.24
N ALA A 214 7.19 -7.65 12.98
CA ALA A 214 7.53 -8.50 11.83
C ALA A 214 8.99 -8.97 11.87
N GLN A 215 9.93 -8.17 12.40
CA GLN A 215 11.33 -8.57 12.59
C GLN A 215 11.49 -9.80 13.49
N ALA A 216 10.57 -10.00 14.44
CA ALA A 216 10.58 -11.19 15.29
C ALA A 216 10.01 -12.43 14.57
N GLN A 217 9.26 -12.27 13.48
CA GLN A 217 8.58 -13.33 12.76
C GLN A 217 9.29 -13.73 11.44
N LEU A 218 9.88 -12.75 10.75
CA LEU A 218 10.44 -12.92 9.41
C LEU A 218 11.97 -12.88 9.45
N HIS A 219 12.60 -13.43 8.43
CA HIS A 219 14.07 -13.46 8.33
C HIS A 219 14.65 -12.08 8.01
N ARG A 220 13.97 -11.30 7.16
CA ARG A 220 14.36 -9.91 6.85
C ARG A 220 13.11 -9.05 6.68
N VAL A 221 13.15 -7.86 7.28
CA VAL A 221 12.08 -6.85 7.17
C VAL A 221 12.70 -5.52 6.74
N GLY A 222 12.18 -4.95 5.67
CA GLY A 222 12.45 -3.59 5.24
C GLY A 222 11.44 -2.63 5.84
N PHE A 223 11.92 -1.56 6.50
CA PHE A 223 11.05 -0.53 7.04
C PHE A 223 10.81 0.61 6.04
N GLY A 224 9.59 1.13 6.02
CA GLY A 224 9.17 2.24 5.17
C GLY A 224 8.32 1.82 3.97
N SER A 225 8.07 2.75 3.05
CA SER A 225 7.24 2.51 1.88
C SER A 225 7.83 1.45 0.95
N PHE A 226 7.01 0.47 0.55
CA PHE A 226 7.39 -0.52 -0.46
C PHE A 226 7.87 0.13 -1.77
N PHE A 227 7.25 1.24 -2.17
CA PHE A 227 7.59 1.95 -3.41
C PHE A 227 8.97 2.64 -3.39
N GLY A 228 9.56 2.81 -2.22
CA GLY A 228 10.93 3.28 -2.03
C GLY A 228 11.92 2.18 -1.64
N ALA A 229 11.48 0.93 -1.56
CA ALA A 229 12.34 -0.19 -1.19
C ALA A 229 13.26 -0.59 -2.36
N HIS A 230 14.45 -1.09 -2.02
CA HIS A 230 15.41 -1.62 -2.99
C HIS A 230 15.46 -3.14 -2.86
N ILE A 231 14.82 -3.83 -3.78
CA ILE A 231 14.63 -5.29 -3.74
C ILE A 231 15.10 -5.90 -5.06
N SER A 232 15.82 -7.03 -4.98
CA SER A 232 16.31 -7.77 -6.16
C SER A 232 15.17 -8.27 -7.03
N PHE A 233 15.28 -8.04 -8.35
CA PHE A 233 14.32 -8.55 -9.33
C PHE A 233 14.48 -10.05 -9.57
N GLY A 234 13.37 -10.75 -9.82
CA GLY A 234 13.33 -12.16 -10.14
C GLY A 234 13.85 -13.08 -9.02
N ALA A 235 13.90 -12.59 -7.77
CA ALA A 235 14.55 -13.26 -6.66
C ALA A 235 13.59 -13.99 -5.71
N PHE A 236 12.28 -13.94 -5.98
CA PHE A 236 11.27 -14.54 -5.12
C PHE A 236 10.48 -15.60 -5.84
N HIS A 237 10.23 -16.71 -5.15
CA HIS A 237 9.40 -17.82 -5.63
C HIS A 237 7.92 -17.58 -5.39
N VAL A 238 7.58 -16.88 -4.31
CA VAL A 238 6.22 -16.50 -3.97
C VAL A 238 6.19 -15.04 -3.56
N VAL A 239 5.23 -14.30 -4.10
CA VAL A 239 4.82 -13.00 -3.59
C VAL A 239 3.42 -13.15 -3.00
N PHE A 240 3.31 -12.95 -1.70
CA PHE A 240 2.04 -12.89 -0.97
C PHE A 240 1.66 -11.42 -0.85
N LEU A 241 0.63 -11.01 -1.57
CA LEU A 241 0.26 -9.61 -1.72
C LEU A 241 -1.17 -9.39 -1.22
N ASN A 242 -1.31 -8.87 0.00
CA ASN A 242 -2.56 -8.36 0.56
C ASN A 242 -2.41 -6.84 0.75
N PRO A 243 -2.54 -6.03 -0.31
CA PRO A 243 -2.24 -4.60 -0.27
C PRO A 243 -3.26 -3.83 0.55
N PRO A 244 -2.90 -2.65 1.09
CA PRO A 244 -3.86 -1.77 1.74
C PRO A 244 -4.94 -1.32 0.75
N TYR A 245 -6.22 -1.30 1.20
CA TYR A 245 -7.38 -0.96 0.36
C TYR A 245 -7.73 0.53 0.42
N LEU A 246 -6.72 1.40 0.47
CA LEU A 246 -6.91 2.84 0.55
C LEU A 246 -7.01 3.48 -0.84
N SER A 247 -7.92 4.45 -0.97
CA SER A 247 -7.95 5.35 -2.12
C SER A 247 -7.06 6.54 -1.83
N VAL A 248 -5.91 6.64 -2.46
CA VAL A 248 -5.02 7.81 -2.36
C VAL A 248 -5.37 8.78 -3.48
N LEU A 249 -5.56 10.05 -3.14
CA LEU A 249 -5.60 11.15 -4.11
C LEU A 249 -4.19 11.26 -4.70
N SER A 250 -4.04 10.99 -5.99
CA SER A 250 -2.78 11.25 -6.68
C SER A 250 -2.57 12.75 -6.84
N GLU A 251 -1.32 13.22 -6.82
CA GLU A 251 -0.94 14.63 -7.02
C GLU A 251 -1.51 15.24 -8.31
N ASN A 252 -1.92 14.43 -9.28
CA ASN A 252 -2.52 14.84 -10.55
C ASN A 252 -4.06 14.79 -10.56
N GLY A 253 -4.72 14.77 -9.40
CA GLY A 253 -6.18 14.85 -9.29
C GLY A 253 -6.95 13.57 -9.69
N GLY A 254 -6.27 12.48 -10.03
CA GLY A 254 -6.84 11.17 -10.28
C GLY A 254 -6.80 10.28 -9.03
N ARG A 255 -7.84 9.48 -8.78
CA ARG A 255 -7.78 8.42 -7.76
C ARG A 255 -6.88 7.29 -8.29
N SER A 256 -5.62 7.25 -7.86
CA SER A 256 -4.76 6.09 -8.06
C SER A 256 -5.16 5.01 -7.05
N ARG A 257 -5.40 3.80 -7.52
CA ARG A 257 -5.71 2.66 -6.65
C ARG A 257 -4.41 1.97 -6.28
N ASP A 258 -4.12 1.97 -5.00
CA ASP A 258 -2.89 1.38 -4.48
C ASP A 258 -2.78 -0.12 -4.80
N GLU A 259 -3.91 -0.85 -4.83
CA GLU A 259 -3.92 -2.28 -5.13
C GLU A 259 -3.30 -2.62 -6.48
N LYS A 260 -3.62 -1.82 -7.52
CA LYS A 260 -3.02 -2.00 -8.86
C LYS A 260 -1.55 -1.64 -8.88
N ARG A 261 -1.18 -0.56 -8.18
CA ARG A 261 0.23 -0.12 -8.11
C ARG A 261 1.09 -1.14 -7.38
N PHE A 262 0.62 -1.69 -6.25
CA PHE A 262 1.31 -2.77 -5.56
C PHE A 262 1.49 -4.00 -6.45
N LEU A 263 0.46 -4.39 -7.21
CA LEU A 263 0.54 -5.50 -8.14
C LEU A 263 1.62 -5.25 -9.21
N LEU A 264 1.62 -4.08 -9.85
CA LEU A 264 2.57 -3.73 -10.90
C LEU A 264 4.02 -3.70 -10.40
N GLU A 265 4.27 -3.09 -9.24
CA GLU A 265 5.61 -2.97 -8.64
C GLU A 265 6.12 -4.32 -8.09
N SER A 266 5.22 -5.25 -7.77
CA SER A 266 5.60 -6.59 -7.32
C SER A 266 5.94 -7.56 -8.46
N LEU A 267 5.44 -7.31 -9.68
CA LEU A 267 5.69 -8.18 -10.83
C LEU A 267 7.18 -8.46 -11.09
N PRO A 268 8.06 -7.45 -11.16
CA PRO A 268 9.47 -7.68 -11.49
C PRO A 268 10.22 -8.45 -10.40
N LEU A 269 9.72 -8.49 -9.17
CA LEU A 269 10.36 -9.16 -8.03
C LEU A 269 10.20 -10.68 -8.09
N LEU A 270 9.10 -11.15 -8.68
CA LEU A 270 8.76 -12.54 -8.80
C LEU A 270 9.55 -13.21 -9.93
N THR A 271 10.11 -14.39 -9.68
CA THR A 271 10.79 -15.18 -10.72
C THR A 271 9.78 -15.73 -11.74
N ARG A 272 10.25 -16.15 -12.92
CA ARG A 272 9.39 -16.88 -13.87
C ARG A 272 8.99 -18.23 -13.27
N GLY A 273 7.73 -18.61 -13.40
CA GLY A 273 7.15 -19.78 -12.74
C GLY A 273 6.90 -19.58 -11.24
N GLY A 274 7.26 -18.42 -10.67
CA GLY A 274 6.94 -18.07 -9.29
C GLY A 274 5.47 -17.72 -9.12
N LEU A 275 4.93 -17.93 -7.93
CA LEU A 275 3.51 -17.77 -7.60
C LEU A 275 3.21 -16.37 -7.06
N MET A 276 2.25 -15.71 -7.65
CA MET A 276 1.57 -14.54 -7.08
C MET A 276 0.33 -15.02 -6.32
N VAL A 277 0.20 -14.63 -5.07
CA VAL A 277 -1.03 -14.71 -4.26
C VAL A 277 -1.50 -13.30 -4.03
N TYR A 278 -2.57 -12.90 -4.73
CA TYR A 278 -3.11 -11.55 -4.69
C TYR A 278 -4.47 -11.53 -3.98
N ILE A 279 -4.53 -10.90 -2.81
CA ILE A 279 -5.71 -10.85 -1.96
C ILE A 279 -6.30 -9.46 -2.02
N VAL A 280 -7.55 -9.37 -2.48
CA VAL A 280 -8.29 -8.10 -2.57
C VAL A 280 -9.79 -8.35 -2.39
N PRO A 281 -10.58 -7.35 -2.00
CA PRO A 281 -12.03 -7.44 -2.11
C PRO A 281 -12.46 -7.65 -3.57
N TYR A 282 -13.44 -8.53 -3.83
CA TYR A 282 -13.84 -8.90 -5.20
C TYR A 282 -14.20 -7.69 -6.08
N TYR A 283 -14.82 -6.67 -5.50
CA TYR A 283 -15.22 -5.44 -6.21
C TYR A 283 -14.03 -4.52 -6.58
N ARG A 284 -12.83 -4.84 -6.12
CA ARG A 284 -11.58 -4.18 -6.50
C ARG A 284 -10.92 -4.82 -7.73
N LEU A 285 -11.37 -5.98 -8.16
CA LEU A 285 -10.90 -6.64 -9.39
C LEU A 285 -11.57 -5.98 -10.60
N THR A 286 -11.07 -4.81 -10.96
CA THR A 286 -11.51 -4.07 -12.14
C THR A 286 -10.92 -4.71 -13.41
N GLU A 287 -11.50 -4.41 -14.58
CA GLU A 287 -11.06 -4.94 -15.88
C GLU A 287 -9.57 -4.74 -16.13
N ASP A 288 -9.05 -3.56 -15.79
CA ASP A 288 -7.63 -3.22 -15.94
C ASP A 288 -6.72 -4.02 -14.99
N ILE A 289 -7.17 -4.36 -13.78
CA ILE A 289 -6.42 -5.25 -12.86
C ILE A 289 -6.47 -6.68 -13.37
N CYS A 290 -7.64 -7.16 -13.81
CA CYS A 290 -7.79 -8.50 -14.39
C CYS A 290 -6.90 -8.65 -15.63
N ARG A 291 -6.83 -7.64 -16.50
CA ARG A 291 -5.94 -7.64 -17.67
C ARG A 291 -4.46 -7.69 -17.25
N VAL A 292 -4.03 -6.83 -16.32
CA VAL A 292 -2.64 -6.87 -15.82
C VAL A 292 -2.31 -8.24 -15.25
N PHE A 293 -3.23 -8.85 -14.49
CA PHE A 293 -3.00 -10.17 -13.91
C PHE A 293 -2.92 -11.25 -15.00
N CYS A 294 -3.91 -11.37 -15.87
CA CYS A 294 -3.98 -12.42 -16.89
C CYS A 294 -2.91 -12.29 -17.98
N ASP A 295 -2.43 -11.07 -18.28
CA ASP A 295 -1.31 -10.87 -19.21
C ASP A 295 0.01 -11.40 -18.65
N ASN A 296 0.20 -11.37 -17.34
CA ASN A 296 1.48 -11.66 -16.68
C ASN A 296 1.53 -13.02 -15.98
N PHE A 297 0.37 -13.69 -15.82
CA PHE A 297 0.28 -14.96 -15.12
C PHE A 297 -0.44 -16.02 -15.95
N GLU A 298 -0.06 -17.28 -15.76
CA GLU A 298 -0.72 -18.47 -16.29
C GLU A 298 -1.30 -19.29 -15.13
N ASP A 299 -2.13 -20.28 -15.43
CA ASP A 299 -2.87 -21.09 -14.45
C ASP A 299 -3.61 -20.23 -13.41
N VAL A 300 -4.28 -19.18 -13.91
CA VAL A 300 -4.98 -18.22 -13.06
C VAL A 300 -6.20 -18.86 -12.41
N SER A 301 -6.30 -18.74 -11.09
CA SER A 301 -7.49 -19.13 -10.33
C SER A 301 -7.94 -18.01 -9.40
N ILE A 302 -9.23 -17.99 -9.11
CA ILE A 302 -9.85 -17.10 -8.14
C ILE A 302 -10.68 -17.90 -7.16
N HIS A 303 -10.49 -17.66 -5.86
CA HIS A 303 -11.22 -18.32 -4.79
C HIS A 303 -11.69 -17.27 -3.78
N ARG A 304 -12.92 -17.40 -3.31
CA ARG A 304 -13.40 -16.54 -2.23
C ARG A 304 -12.98 -17.08 -0.87
N PHE A 305 -12.85 -16.20 0.11
CA PHE A 305 -12.64 -16.60 1.50
C PHE A 305 -13.86 -17.35 2.04
N MET A 306 -13.68 -18.09 3.13
CA MET A 306 -14.77 -18.80 3.80
C MET A 306 -15.82 -17.82 4.31
N ASP A 307 -17.08 -18.27 4.43
CA ASP A 307 -18.24 -17.42 4.65
C ASP A 307 -18.12 -16.42 5.82
N GLY A 308 -17.46 -16.82 6.91
CA GLY A 308 -17.25 -15.95 8.07
C GLY A 308 -16.46 -14.68 7.73
N GLU A 309 -15.29 -14.85 7.11
CA GLU A 309 -14.41 -13.75 6.72
C GLU A 309 -14.89 -13.07 5.43
N PHE A 310 -15.43 -13.83 4.47
CA PHE A 310 -15.97 -13.26 3.24
C PHE A 310 -17.12 -12.29 3.50
N LYS A 311 -18.01 -12.61 4.43
CA LYS A 311 -19.11 -11.69 4.79
C LYS A 311 -18.61 -10.36 5.35
N LYS A 312 -17.46 -10.36 6.04
CA LYS A 312 -16.85 -9.17 6.65
C LYS A 312 -16.05 -8.33 5.66
N PHE A 313 -15.14 -8.96 4.93
CA PHE A 313 -14.12 -8.26 4.14
C PHE A 313 -14.29 -8.40 2.62
N LYS A 314 -15.20 -9.28 2.17
CA LYS A 314 -15.48 -9.52 0.73
C LYS A 314 -14.23 -9.94 -0.07
N GLN A 315 -13.23 -10.52 0.62
CA GLN A 315 -11.92 -10.86 0.05
C GLN A 315 -11.99 -12.10 -0.83
N VAL A 316 -11.21 -12.03 -1.90
CA VAL A 316 -10.88 -13.15 -2.79
C VAL A 316 -9.37 -13.26 -2.92
N ALA A 317 -8.88 -14.47 -3.14
CA ALA A 317 -7.50 -14.72 -3.49
C ALA A 317 -7.43 -15.06 -4.99
N VAL A 318 -6.69 -14.24 -5.74
CA VAL A 318 -6.34 -14.50 -7.14
C VAL A 318 -4.92 -15.05 -7.16
N MET A 319 -4.72 -16.20 -7.75
CA MET A 319 -3.42 -16.88 -7.79
C MET A 319 -3.04 -17.20 -9.22
N GLY A 320 -1.75 -17.17 -9.53
CA GLY A 320 -1.22 -17.51 -10.85
C GLY A 320 0.30 -17.59 -10.87
N LEU A 321 0.83 -18.39 -11.78
CA LEU A 321 2.27 -18.56 -12.00
C LEU A 321 2.80 -17.50 -12.97
N ARG A 322 3.90 -16.85 -12.62
CA ARG A 322 4.53 -15.80 -13.41
C ARG A 322 5.04 -16.32 -14.76
N ARG A 323 4.52 -15.76 -15.84
CA ARG A 323 4.99 -16.03 -17.22
C ARG A 323 5.58 -14.80 -17.89
N GLN A 324 6.05 -14.95 -19.10
CA GLN A 324 6.32 -13.82 -19.97
C GLN A 324 5.00 -13.15 -20.33
N ARG A 325 4.97 -11.82 -20.30
CA ARG A 325 3.77 -11.07 -20.66
C ARG A 325 3.26 -11.49 -22.05
N THR A 326 1.99 -11.82 -22.10
CA THR A 326 1.27 -12.17 -23.32
C THR A 326 -0.12 -11.58 -23.19
N ASP A 327 -0.63 -10.94 -24.23
CA ASP A 327 -1.99 -10.40 -24.23
C ASP A 327 -2.99 -11.57 -24.14
N ASN A 328 -3.85 -11.51 -23.11
CA ASN A 328 -4.82 -12.57 -22.79
C ASN A 328 -6.17 -11.98 -22.38
N GLU A 329 -6.80 -11.28 -23.30
CA GLU A 329 -8.07 -10.59 -23.10
C GLU A 329 -9.19 -11.53 -22.69
N THR A 330 -9.29 -12.70 -23.31
CA THR A 330 -10.32 -13.71 -22.99
C THR A 330 -10.26 -14.18 -21.55
N GLU A 331 -9.05 -14.43 -21.03
CA GLU A 331 -8.87 -14.86 -19.64
C GLU A 331 -9.13 -13.70 -18.67
N ALA A 332 -8.76 -12.48 -19.05
CA ALA A 332 -9.04 -11.28 -18.26
C ALA A 332 -10.56 -11.02 -18.15
N GLU A 333 -11.30 -11.15 -19.25
CA GLU A 333 -12.76 -11.07 -19.23
C GLU A 333 -13.39 -12.17 -18.37
N ARG A 334 -12.89 -13.42 -18.48
CA ARG A 334 -13.33 -14.53 -17.65
C ARG A 334 -13.13 -14.25 -16.16
N LEU A 335 -11.93 -13.76 -15.78
CA LEU A 335 -11.62 -13.42 -14.41
C LEU A 335 -12.50 -12.29 -13.88
N CYS A 336 -12.68 -11.23 -14.66
CA CYS A 336 -13.53 -10.09 -14.31
C CYS A 336 -15.01 -10.49 -14.15
N LYS A 337 -15.51 -11.32 -15.07
CA LYS A 337 -16.86 -11.87 -14.97
C LYS A 337 -17.03 -12.77 -13.75
N ALA A 338 -16.06 -13.62 -13.44
CA ALA A 338 -16.08 -14.46 -12.25
C ALA A 338 -16.09 -13.60 -10.97
N ALA A 339 -15.28 -12.54 -10.90
CA ALA A 339 -15.26 -11.62 -9.78
C ALA A 339 -16.57 -10.87 -9.58
N SER A 340 -17.33 -10.58 -10.64
CA SER A 340 -18.63 -9.92 -10.52
C SER A 340 -19.76 -10.82 -9.96
N HIS A 341 -19.52 -12.14 -9.86
CA HIS A 341 -20.46 -13.10 -9.27
C HIS A 341 -19.80 -13.86 -8.11
N PRO A 342 -19.44 -13.19 -7.01
CA PRO A 342 -18.63 -13.77 -5.95
C PRO A 342 -19.27 -14.96 -5.25
N GLU A 343 -20.60 -15.04 -5.26
CA GLU A 343 -21.35 -16.17 -4.67
C GLU A 343 -21.10 -17.50 -5.39
N GLN A 344 -20.74 -17.44 -6.68
CA GLN A 344 -20.48 -18.61 -7.51
C GLN A 344 -19.00 -19.04 -7.46
N LEU A 345 -18.14 -18.22 -6.86
CA LEU A 345 -16.72 -18.54 -6.74
C LEU A 345 -16.49 -19.74 -5.80
N PRO A 346 -15.57 -20.64 -6.14
CA PRO A 346 -15.14 -21.66 -5.21
C PRO A 346 -14.51 -21.03 -3.97
N THR A 347 -14.76 -21.61 -2.82
CA THR A 347 -14.14 -21.23 -1.56
C THR A 347 -12.70 -21.74 -1.50
N LEU A 348 -11.84 -21.13 -0.68
CA LEU A 348 -10.42 -21.52 -0.55
C LEU A 348 -10.21 -22.98 -0.11
N ASP A 349 -11.16 -23.59 0.59
CA ASP A 349 -11.10 -25.01 0.95
C ASP A 349 -11.18 -25.94 -0.27
N LYS A 350 -11.71 -25.47 -1.41
CA LYS A 350 -11.78 -26.17 -2.70
C LYS A 350 -10.50 -26.04 -3.52
N LEU A 351 -9.51 -25.24 -3.07
CA LEU A 351 -8.23 -25.16 -3.74
C LEU A 351 -7.54 -26.52 -3.69
N GLU A 352 -7.18 -27.02 -4.86
CA GLU A 352 -6.48 -28.31 -5.01
C GLU A 352 -5.10 -28.27 -4.37
N ALA A 353 -4.78 -29.28 -3.59
CA ALA A 353 -3.49 -29.36 -2.91
C ALA A 353 -2.34 -29.53 -3.93
N GLY A 354 -1.28 -28.70 -3.76
CA GLY A 354 -0.11 -28.75 -4.63
C GLY A 354 -0.34 -28.29 -6.07
N ARG A 355 -1.45 -27.61 -6.36
CA ARG A 355 -1.78 -27.08 -7.70
C ARG A 355 -0.64 -26.28 -8.29
N TYR A 356 -0.01 -25.43 -7.49
CA TYR A 356 1.05 -24.52 -7.93
C TYR A 356 2.41 -25.08 -7.58
N ALA A 357 3.09 -25.67 -8.55
CA ALA A 357 4.45 -26.16 -8.38
C ALA A 357 5.45 -24.99 -8.57
N LEU A 358 6.20 -24.69 -7.52
CA LEU A 358 7.22 -23.65 -7.57
C LEU A 358 8.48 -24.15 -8.29
N PRO A 359 9.23 -23.25 -8.98
CA PRO A 359 10.47 -23.62 -9.65
C PRO A 359 11.54 -24.07 -8.63
N ALA A 360 12.26 -25.16 -8.95
CA ALA A 360 13.33 -25.72 -8.14
C ALA A 360 14.69 -25.04 -8.36
N SER A 361 14.72 -23.76 -8.71
CA SER A 361 15.93 -22.97 -8.90
C SER A 361 16.33 -22.26 -7.60
N ALA A 362 17.59 -22.38 -7.20
CA ALA A 362 18.10 -21.59 -6.07
C ALA A 362 18.23 -20.13 -6.48
N LEU A 363 17.49 -19.24 -5.82
CA LEU A 363 17.48 -17.80 -6.08
C LEU A 363 18.24 -17.05 -4.99
N LYS A 364 19.05 -16.08 -5.39
CA LYS A 364 19.80 -15.22 -4.49
C LYS A 364 19.14 -13.85 -4.42
N VAL A 365 18.77 -13.42 -3.21
CA VAL A 365 18.36 -12.05 -2.95
C VAL A 365 19.60 -11.23 -2.59
N GLU A 366 20.13 -10.50 -3.56
CA GLU A 366 21.36 -9.70 -3.36
C GLU A 366 21.06 -8.42 -2.60
N ASN A 367 19.98 -7.73 -2.99
CA ASN A 367 19.55 -6.50 -2.37
C ASN A 367 18.17 -6.69 -1.76
N PHE A 368 18.03 -6.33 -0.49
CA PHE A 368 16.75 -6.20 0.18
C PHE A 368 16.88 -5.14 1.25
N ARG A 369 16.28 -4.00 1.02
CA ARG A 369 16.34 -2.84 1.89
C ARG A 369 15.03 -2.06 1.82
N GLY A 370 14.49 -1.67 2.98
CA GLY A 370 13.36 -0.75 3.07
C GLY A 370 13.69 0.66 2.56
N ALA A 371 12.69 1.50 2.43
CA ALA A 371 12.84 2.89 2.04
C ALA A 371 13.58 3.70 3.12
N GLU A 372 13.38 3.35 4.38
CA GLU A 372 14.03 3.97 5.51
C GLU A 372 15.13 3.07 6.07
N PHE A 373 16.22 3.70 6.58
CA PHE A 373 17.32 2.97 7.15
C PHE A 373 17.03 2.58 8.60
N ASN A 374 17.20 1.29 8.90
CA ASN A 374 17.38 0.79 10.25
C ASN A 374 18.90 0.69 10.51
N GLU A 375 19.39 1.19 11.64
CA GLU A 375 20.83 1.20 11.99
C GLU A 375 21.41 -0.22 12.00
N ASP A 376 20.68 -1.22 12.52
CA ASP A 376 21.12 -2.61 12.56
C ASP A 376 21.18 -3.24 11.16
N GLU A 377 20.26 -2.87 10.28
CA GLU A 377 20.27 -3.33 8.89
C GLU A 377 21.44 -2.71 8.13
N LEU A 378 21.67 -1.42 8.32
CA LEU A 378 22.81 -0.71 7.74
C LEU A 378 24.13 -1.34 8.20
N ALA A 379 24.27 -1.62 9.49
CA ALA A 379 25.47 -2.27 10.05
C ALA A 379 25.70 -3.65 9.45
N ARG A 380 24.64 -4.45 9.28
CA ARG A 380 24.72 -5.78 8.63
C ARG A 380 25.13 -5.68 7.16
N GLN A 381 24.53 -4.75 6.41
CA GLN A 381 24.85 -4.55 4.99
C GLN A 381 26.27 -4.00 4.80
N LEU A 382 26.73 -3.10 5.65
CA LEU A 382 28.11 -2.62 5.63
C LEU A 382 29.10 -3.75 5.88
N LYS A 383 28.84 -4.61 6.87
CA LYS A 383 29.70 -5.78 7.16
C LYS A 383 29.73 -6.79 6.00
N ALA A 384 28.63 -6.97 5.29
CA ALA A 384 28.52 -7.89 4.15
C ALA A 384 29.05 -7.29 2.84
N SER A 385 29.30 -5.98 2.78
CA SER A 385 29.66 -5.28 1.54
C SER A 385 31.15 -5.44 1.23
N SER A 386 31.46 -6.05 0.09
CA SER A 386 32.83 -6.11 -0.45
C SER A 386 33.42 -4.72 -0.76
N SER A 387 32.56 -3.72 -0.96
CA SER A 387 32.96 -2.33 -1.15
C SER A 387 33.43 -1.72 0.17
N PHE A 388 32.79 -2.05 1.28
CA PHE A 388 33.21 -1.63 2.61
C PHE A 388 34.58 -2.22 2.95
N GLU A 389 34.79 -3.53 2.72
CA GLU A 389 36.10 -4.16 2.91
C GLU A 389 37.17 -3.54 2.04
N ARG A 390 36.91 -3.22 0.78
CA ARG A 390 37.84 -2.53 -0.11
C ARG A 390 38.22 -1.12 0.36
N ILE A 391 37.23 -0.38 0.87
CA ILE A 391 37.47 0.98 1.43
C ILE A 391 38.26 0.85 2.71
N LEU A 392 37.93 -0.10 3.58
CA LEU A 392 38.65 -0.35 4.81
C LEU A 392 40.11 -0.82 4.57
N ALA A 393 40.28 -1.72 3.58
CA ALA A 393 41.63 -2.15 3.17
C ALA A 393 42.44 -1.00 2.59
N ARG A 394 41.86 -0.08 1.84
CA ARG A 394 42.51 1.14 1.34
C ARG A 394 42.84 2.13 2.46
N SER A 395 42.00 2.24 3.49
CA SER A 395 42.28 3.09 4.66
C SER A 395 43.35 2.48 5.59
N LYS A 396 43.52 1.15 5.55
CA LYS A 396 44.56 0.39 6.25
C LYS A 396 45.84 0.20 5.41
N LEU A 397 45.91 0.82 4.23
CA LEU A 397 47.20 0.92 3.57
C LEU A 397 48.15 1.64 4.55
N ASP A 398 49.00 0.87 5.23
CA ASP A 398 50.24 1.31 5.83
C ASP A 398 51.09 1.91 4.70
N SER A 399 50.69 3.07 4.27
CA SER A 399 51.59 3.91 3.56
C SER A 399 52.59 4.32 4.63
N GLU A 400 53.82 3.83 4.55
CA GLU A 400 54.97 4.63 4.98
C GLU A 400 54.81 5.97 4.27
N VAL A 401 54.06 6.87 4.89
CA VAL A 401 53.80 8.21 4.37
C VAL A 401 55.16 8.92 4.45
N LYS A 402 55.92 8.81 3.36
CA LYS A 402 57.14 9.60 3.22
C LYS A 402 56.71 11.05 3.29
N ARG A 403 57.23 11.74 4.30
CA ARG A 403 57.01 13.18 4.43
C ARG A 403 57.45 13.87 3.14
N PRO A 404 56.66 14.79 2.60
CA PRO A 404 57.12 15.56 1.44
C PRO A 404 58.38 16.30 1.78
N PRO A 405 59.30 16.40 0.81
CA PRO A 405 60.65 17.02 1.06
C PRO A 405 60.56 18.50 1.46
N LEU A 406 59.46 19.16 1.16
CA LEU A 406 59.15 20.55 1.52
C LEU A 406 57.78 20.63 2.22
N PRO A 407 57.58 21.61 3.13
CA PRO A 407 56.30 21.88 3.70
C PRO A 407 55.22 22.12 2.61
N LEU A 408 54.08 21.52 2.78
CA LEU A 408 52.95 21.72 1.84
C LEU A 408 52.44 23.17 1.91
N SER A 409 52.18 23.78 0.77
CA SER A 409 51.49 25.06 0.71
C SER A 409 50.05 24.91 1.18
N ILE A 410 49.42 26.00 1.64
CA ILE A 410 48.00 26.02 2.06
C ILE A 410 47.07 25.45 0.98
N SER A 411 47.32 25.76 -0.30
CA SER A 411 46.55 25.26 -1.42
C SER A 411 46.69 23.75 -1.58
N GLN A 412 47.88 23.18 -1.38
CA GLN A 412 48.12 21.75 -1.45
C GLN A 412 47.46 21.01 -0.26
N VAL A 413 47.53 21.57 0.93
CA VAL A 413 46.79 21.03 2.10
C VAL A 413 45.29 21.06 1.85
N GLY A 414 44.78 22.15 1.28
CA GLY A 414 43.36 22.27 0.88
C GLY A 414 42.96 21.22 -0.15
N LEU A 415 43.77 20.98 -1.17
CA LEU A 415 43.49 19.93 -2.19
C LEU A 415 43.49 18.52 -1.57
N ILE A 416 44.46 18.21 -0.72
CA ILE A 416 44.54 16.91 -0.02
C ILE A 416 43.30 16.72 0.87
N GLY A 417 42.91 17.75 1.63
CA GLY A 417 41.71 17.71 2.46
C GLY A 417 40.44 17.58 1.66
N GLY A 418 40.32 18.36 0.57
CA GLY A 418 39.16 18.35 -0.31
C GLY A 418 39.03 17.07 -1.15
N SER A 419 40.12 16.36 -1.44
CA SER A 419 40.09 15.06 -2.13
C SER A 419 39.56 13.92 -1.27
N GLY A 420 39.41 14.13 0.04
CA GLY A 420 38.99 13.12 0.98
C GLY A 420 40.07 12.18 1.48
N LEU A 421 41.37 12.43 1.10
CA LEU A 421 42.51 11.62 1.51
C LEU A 421 42.73 11.60 3.04
N ILE A 422 42.32 12.68 3.72
CA ILE A 422 42.43 12.80 5.17
C ILE A 422 41.05 12.63 5.87
N ASN A 423 40.07 12.09 5.20
CA ASN A 423 38.76 11.81 5.84
C ASN A 423 38.91 10.69 6.86
N GLY A 424 38.37 10.88 8.03
CA GLY A 424 38.37 9.90 9.11
C GLY A 424 38.62 10.47 10.48
N LEU A 425 38.89 9.58 11.42
CA LEU A 425 39.28 9.95 12.80
C LEU A 425 40.73 10.45 12.82
N MET A 426 40.91 11.62 13.35
CA MET A 426 42.22 12.21 13.65
C MET A 426 42.53 11.98 15.12
N GLU A 427 43.50 11.08 15.39
CA GLU A 427 43.98 10.79 16.72
C GLU A 427 45.08 11.82 17.08
N CYS A 428 44.67 12.84 17.80
CA CYS A 428 45.55 13.88 18.32
C CYS A 428 45.04 14.29 19.71
N ASP A 429 45.68 15.24 20.36
CA ASP A 429 45.30 15.74 21.70
C ASP A 429 43.82 16.16 21.78
N TYR A 430 43.22 16.49 20.65
CA TYR A 430 41.82 16.80 20.51
C TYR A 430 41.22 15.89 19.43
N PRO A 431 40.82 14.63 19.73
CA PRO A 431 40.31 13.70 18.75
C PRO A 431 39.09 14.25 18.06
N HIS A 432 39.05 14.16 16.72
CA HIS A 432 37.93 14.64 15.91
C HIS A 432 37.85 13.85 14.59
N ILE A 433 36.66 13.82 14.03
CA ILE A 433 36.44 13.26 12.70
C ILE A 433 36.42 14.41 11.70
N ILE A 434 37.20 14.32 10.65
CA ILE A 434 37.24 15.28 9.55
C ILE A 434 36.66 14.66 8.28
N LYS A 435 35.88 15.46 7.55
CA LYS A 435 35.37 15.12 6.22
C LYS A 435 35.51 16.32 5.30
N GLY A 436 36.44 16.23 4.37
CA GLY A 436 36.66 17.22 3.31
C GLY A 436 35.89 16.84 2.04
N ARG A 437 35.38 17.83 1.33
CA ARG A 437 34.81 17.70 0.00
C ARG A 437 34.98 18.95 -0.82
N ILE A 438 35.02 18.79 -2.14
CA ILE A 438 35.01 19.88 -3.11
C ILE A 438 33.62 19.92 -3.74
N ILE A 439 32.98 21.08 -3.75
CA ILE A 439 31.76 21.33 -4.45
C ILE A 439 31.97 22.37 -5.55
N LYS A 440 31.17 22.28 -6.62
CA LYS A 440 31.10 23.33 -7.63
C LYS A 440 30.09 24.39 -7.20
N GLU A 441 30.54 25.62 -7.07
CA GLU A 441 29.70 26.77 -6.77
C GLU A 441 29.55 27.59 -8.06
N ARG A 442 28.29 27.87 -8.44
CA ARG A 442 27.99 28.75 -9.56
C ARG A 442 27.64 30.12 -9.01
N ARG A 443 28.36 31.13 -9.48
CA ARG A 443 28.05 32.54 -9.21
C ARG A 443 27.61 33.18 -10.49
N SER A 444 26.37 33.69 -10.46
CA SER A 444 25.81 34.48 -11.56
C SER A 444 25.97 35.95 -11.21
N MET A 445 26.56 36.70 -12.09
CA MET A 445 26.68 38.16 -12.01
C MET A 445 25.95 38.72 -13.22
N SER A 446 25.20 39.82 -13.01
CA SER A 446 24.61 40.58 -14.09
C SER A 446 25.18 41.98 -14.11
N GLU A 447 25.59 42.47 -15.23
CA GLU A 447 26.07 43.81 -15.43
C GLU A 447 25.19 44.54 -16.44
N GLU A 448 24.62 45.68 -16.03
CA GLU A 448 23.76 46.48 -16.88
C GLU A 448 24.56 47.59 -17.55
N HIS A 449 24.57 47.56 -18.87
CA HIS A 449 25.15 48.65 -19.68
C HIS A 449 24.07 49.65 -20.04
N ARG A 450 24.23 50.92 -19.64
CA ARG A 450 23.29 52.02 -19.89
C ARG A 450 23.92 53.07 -20.78
N SER A 451 23.11 53.73 -21.62
CA SER A 451 23.52 54.90 -22.44
C SER A 451 23.77 56.11 -21.55
N GLU A 452 24.43 57.16 -22.09
CA GLU A 452 24.65 58.45 -21.42
C GLU A 452 23.34 59.11 -20.97
N GLY A 453 22.19 58.74 -21.58
CA GLY A 453 20.84 59.18 -21.19
C GLY A 453 20.15 58.24 -20.20
N GLY A 454 20.85 57.26 -19.56
CA GLY A 454 20.32 56.36 -18.53
C GLY A 454 19.48 55.19 -19.06
N ARG A 455 19.27 55.06 -20.38
CA ARG A 455 18.49 53.97 -20.97
C ARG A 455 19.30 52.68 -21.00
N LEU A 456 18.72 51.58 -20.53
CA LEU A 456 19.34 50.27 -20.59
C LEU A 456 19.61 49.86 -22.05
N ILE A 457 20.86 49.53 -22.37
CA ILE A 457 21.28 49.09 -23.69
C ILE A 457 21.34 47.57 -23.72
N SER A 458 22.00 46.97 -22.74
CA SER A 458 22.16 45.52 -22.62
C SER A 458 22.38 45.11 -21.18
N THR A 459 22.05 43.87 -20.86
CA THR A 459 22.42 43.23 -19.60
C THR A 459 23.29 42.03 -19.93
N GLU A 460 24.53 42.03 -19.45
CA GLU A 460 25.45 40.91 -19.58
C GLU A 460 25.29 40.00 -18.35
N TYR A 461 25.07 38.69 -18.61
CA TYR A 461 25.01 37.68 -17.57
C TYR A 461 26.29 36.85 -17.64
N ARG A 462 27.05 36.84 -16.57
CA ARG A 462 28.28 36.04 -16.47
C ARG A 462 28.13 34.99 -15.38
N ASP A 463 28.20 33.72 -15.78
CA ASP A 463 28.20 32.60 -14.86
C ASP A 463 29.63 32.13 -14.65
N THR A 464 30.12 32.22 -13.44
CA THR A 464 31.43 31.69 -13.05
C THR A 464 31.25 30.43 -12.21
N ILE A 465 31.85 29.34 -12.64
CA ILE A 465 31.87 28.07 -11.88
C ILE A 465 33.22 27.99 -11.18
N SER A 466 33.22 27.97 -9.87
CA SER A 466 34.40 27.80 -9.03
C SER A 466 34.30 26.56 -8.16
N ASN A 467 35.45 26.02 -7.78
CA ASN A 467 35.52 24.96 -6.80
C ASN A 467 35.60 25.54 -5.40
N ARG A 468 34.71 25.10 -4.50
CA ARG A 468 34.74 25.45 -3.10
C ARG A 468 35.00 24.24 -2.26
N MET A 469 35.98 24.34 -1.36
CA MET A 469 36.32 23.27 -0.42
C MET A 469 35.50 23.45 0.87
N ILE A 470 34.92 22.38 1.35
CA ILE A 470 34.15 22.34 2.60
C ILE A 470 34.80 21.26 3.50
N PHE A 471 35.10 21.62 4.72
CA PHE A 471 35.59 20.70 5.76
C PHE A 471 34.57 20.62 6.88
N ASN A 472 34.04 19.44 7.08
CA ASN A 472 33.15 19.16 8.21
C ASN A 472 33.97 18.46 9.30
N LEU A 473 33.87 18.97 10.52
CA LEU A 473 34.51 18.41 11.69
C LEU A 473 33.48 18.02 12.71
N LEU A 474 33.60 16.79 13.20
CA LEU A 474 32.84 16.33 14.36
C LEU A 474 33.84 16.20 15.53
N THR A 475 33.69 17.05 16.52
CA THR A 475 34.51 17.09 17.72
C THR A 475 33.67 16.67 18.93
N PRO A 476 34.30 16.32 20.08
CA PRO A 476 33.58 16.08 21.33
C PRO A 476 32.65 17.24 21.75
N ASN A 477 32.94 18.45 21.27
CA ASN A 477 32.18 19.67 21.58
C ASN A 477 31.11 20.00 20.49
N GLY A 478 30.89 19.07 19.56
CA GLY A 478 29.86 19.21 18.52
C GLY A 478 30.40 19.34 17.10
N PHE A 479 29.47 19.55 16.16
CA PHE A 479 29.74 19.64 14.73
C PHE A 479 30.13 21.06 14.31
N ARG A 480 31.16 21.18 13.43
CA ARG A 480 31.55 22.45 12.81
C ARG A 480 31.78 22.24 11.32
N SER A 481 31.33 23.19 10.52
CA SER A 481 31.61 23.24 9.08
C SER A 481 32.50 24.46 8.80
N LEU A 482 33.63 24.20 8.17
CA LEU A 482 34.52 25.23 7.66
C LEU A 482 34.36 25.25 6.14
N ALA A 483 34.05 26.43 5.58
CA ALA A 483 33.78 26.60 4.15
C ALA A 483 34.37 27.92 3.63
#